data_3eef095d692cdb9db7954fd1612163f7
#
_entry.id   3eef095d692cdb9db7954fd1612163f7
#
_cell.length_a   1.000
_cell.length_b   1.000
_cell.length_c   1.000
_cell.angle_alpha   90.00
_cell.angle_beta   90.00
_cell.angle_gamma   90.00
#
_symmetry.space_group_name_H-M   'P 1'
#
loop_
_entity.id
_entity.type
_entity.pdbx_description
1 polymer ?
#
loop_
_entity_poly.entity_id
_entity_poly.type
_entity_poly.pdbx_seq_one_letter_code
_entity_poly.pdbx_strand_id
1 'polypeptide(L)'
;KRQVEHGVSELVYGIDIVEWMIRLAAGDLPSCAELEQSIQAQGAAVQVRLYAEDPFDNYKPTPGTVDVVFPQQGRIDNWVGAGSLVSHWFDPLLANVMSHAQTRTEAIEQLRETLEQTQIYGTTTNAALLSQALGNERFQAGEVDTGLLQTVVYQPNELEIIRSGLEMTVQAFPGRQGYWDVGVPPSGPMDDLSFQLGNRMLGNPVNAAGLEMVLAGAKIKFRNSTQCVLTGAQVVA
;
A
#
# COMPACT_ATOMS: atom_id res chain seq x y z
N LYS A 1 -6.31 -7.80 28.04
CA LYS A 1 -6.72 -7.54 26.65
C LYS A 1 -5.70 -6.61 25.99
N ARG A 2 -5.04 -7.06 24.90
CA ARG A 2 -4.10 -6.26 24.14
C ARG A 2 -4.86 -5.34 23.18
N GLN A 3 -4.47 -4.08 23.11
CA GLN A 3 -4.99 -3.14 22.11
C GLN A 3 -4.31 -3.36 20.76
N VAL A 4 -4.97 -2.99 19.66
CA VAL A 4 -4.41 -3.19 18.32
C VAL A 4 -3.16 -2.33 18.10
N GLU A 5 -3.13 -1.14 18.69
CA GLU A 5 -2.06 -0.15 18.62
C GLU A 5 -0.87 -0.39 19.57
N HIS A 6 -0.79 -1.55 20.26
CA HIS A 6 0.28 -1.89 21.18
C HIS A 6 1.69 -1.79 20.57
N GLY A 7 1.82 -2.03 19.26
CA GLY A 7 3.11 -2.04 18.58
C GLY A 7 3.87 -0.72 18.63
N VAL A 8 3.18 0.42 18.70
CA VAL A 8 3.81 1.73 18.89
C VAL A 8 4.53 1.79 20.24
N SER A 9 3.88 1.34 21.32
CA SER A 9 4.49 1.29 22.64
C SER A 9 5.67 0.32 22.67
N GLU A 10 5.53 -0.86 22.05
CA GLU A 10 6.62 -1.85 21.98
C GLU A 10 7.85 -1.27 21.29
N LEU A 11 7.67 -0.58 20.17
CA LEU A 11 8.77 0.03 19.40
C LEU A 11 9.46 1.17 20.16
N VAL A 12 8.68 2.04 20.81
CA VAL A 12 9.23 3.19 21.55
C VAL A 12 9.97 2.77 22.82
N TYR A 13 9.48 1.74 23.51
CA TYR A 13 10.06 1.29 24.77
C TYR A 13 10.99 0.08 24.64
N GLY A 14 11.09 -0.52 23.46
CA GLY A 14 11.92 -1.72 23.22
C GLY A 14 11.45 -2.93 24.01
N ILE A 15 10.14 -3.13 24.15
CA ILE A 15 9.52 -4.21 24.93
C ILE A 15 8.62 -5.07 24.06
N ASP A 16 8.35 -6.29 24.50
CA ASP A 16 7.31 -7.17 23.97
C ASP A 16 6.20 -7.35 25.03
N ILE A 17 5.04 -6.74 24.76
CA ILE A 17 3.90 -6.80 25.69
C ILE A 17 3.33 -8.21 25.77
N VAL A 18 3.42 -9.02 24.71
CA VAL A 18 2.93 -10.41 24.72
C VAL A 18 3.84 -11.27 25.58
N GLU A 19 5.15 -11.12 25.45
CA GLU A 19 6.11 -11.77 26.35
C GLU A 19 5.84 -11.39 27.80
N TRP A 20 5.64 -10.10 28.07
CA TRP A 20 5.33 -9.64 29.43
C TRP A 20 4.04 -10.24 29.99
N MET A 21 3.00 -10.37 29.18
CA MET A 21 1.75 -11.02 29.58
C MET A 21 1.98 -12.49 29.96
N ILE A 22 2.81 -13.21 29.21
CA ILE A 22 3.16 -14.61 29.48
C ILE A 22 3.98 -14.71 30.78
N ARG A 23 5.00 -13.88 30.90
CA ARG A 23 5.87 -13.83 32.11
C ARG A 23 5.07 -13.44 33.35
N LEU A 24 4.15 -12.48 33.26
CA LEU A 24 3.25 -12.11 34.30
C LEU A 24 2.39 -13.30 34.76
N ALA A 25 1.83 -14.05 33.82
CA ALA A 25 1.04 -15.24 34.10
C ALA A 25 1.88 -16.38 34.71
N ALA A 26 3.15 -16.49 34.35
CA ALA A 26 4.11 -17.43 34.91
C ALA A 26 4.66 -17.00 36.28
N GLY A 27 4.44 -15.75 36.70
CA GLY A 27 4.94 -15.19 37.95
C GLY A 27 6.44 -14.83 37.95
N ASP A 28 7.02 -14.65 36.74
CA ASP A 28 8.45 -14.35 36.54
C ASP A 28 8.71 -12.94 35.96
N LEU A 29 7.66 -12.09 35.86
CA LEU A 29 7.82 -10.69 35.46
C LEU A 29 8.40 -9.89 36.64
N PRO A 30 9.40 -9.00 36.41
CA PRO A 30 9.89 -8.07 37.45
C PRO A 30 8.76 -7.18 38.00
N SER A 31 8.96 -6.63 39.17
CA SER A 31 8.00 -5.70 39.77
C SER A 31 7.83 -4.43 38.90
N CYS A 32 6.68 -3.76 39.03
CA CYS A 32 6.44 -2.49 38.31
C CYS A 32 7.54 -1.46 38.56
N ALA A 33 8.06 -1.37 39.81
CA ALA A 33 9.13 -0.42 40.15
C ALA A 33 10.46 -0.73 39.43
N GLU A 34 10.80 -2.01 39.28
CA GLU A 34 11.99 -2.42 38.52
C GLU A 34 11.81 -2.15 37.02
N LEU A 35 10.62 -2.43 36.50
CA LEU A 35 10.31 -2.14 35.08
C LEU A 35 10.34 -0.63 34.77
N GLU A 36 9.75 0.20 35.64
CA GLU A 36 9.78 1.67 35.49
C GLU A 36 11.21 2.23 35.48
N GLN A 37 12.14 1.61 36.19
CA GLN A 37 13.56 2.02 36.19
C GLN A 37 14.33 1.52 34.96
N SER A 38 13.90 0.41 34.36
CA SER A 38 14.62 -0.25 33.26
C SER A 38 14.19 0.20 31.88
N ILE A 39 12.97 0.73 31.72
CA ILE A 39 12.43 1.13 30.43
C ILE A 39 12.48 2.65 30.25
N GLN A 40 12.92 3.07 29.08
CA GLN A 40 12.94 4.48 28.69
C GLN A 40 12.42 4.62 27.27
N ALA A 41 11.61 5.66 27.06
CA ALA A 41 11.13 5.98 25.69
C ALA A 41 12.29 6.39 24.80
N GLN A 42 12.37 5.81 23.63
CA GLN A 42 13.38 6.12 22.62
C GLN A 42 12.72 6.43 21.28
N GLY A 43 13.06 7.58 20.69
CA GLY A 43 12.56 7.98 19.40
C GLY A 43 11.04 8.18 19.35
N ALA A 44 10.48 7.91 18.18
CA ALA A 44 9.06 8.01 17.90
C ALA A 44 8.61 6.86 16.99
N ALA A 45 7.39 6.36 17.20
CA ALA A 45 6.80 5.33 16.36
C ALA A 45 5.42 5.77 15.85
N VAL A 46 5.08 5.33 14.65
CA VAL A 46 3.79 5.56 14.02
C VAL A 46 3.24 4.24 13.49
N GLN A 47 1.93 4.04 13.62
CA GLN A 47 1.24 2.84 13.16
C GLN A 47 0.06 3.22 12.30
N VAL A 48 -0.18 2.43 11.25
CA VAL A 48 -1.42 2.44 10.49
C VAL A 48 -2.02 1.04 10.42
N ARG A 49 -3.34 0.99 10.22
CA ARG A 49 -4.08 -0.25 9.99
C ARG A 49 -4.42 -0.36 8.52
N LEU A 50 -3.86 -1.34 7.85
CA LEU A 50 -4.11 -1.63 6.46
C LEU A 50 -5.32 -2.55 6.33
N TYR A 51 -6.38 -2.04 5.72
CA TYR A 51 -7.67 -2.71 5.56
C TYR A 51 -7.98 -3.02 4.09
N ALA A 52 -8.67 -4.14 3.86
CA ALA A 52 -9.32 -4.45 2.58
C ALA A 52 -10.67 -3.72 2.50
N GLU A 53 -10.61 -2.44 2.19
CA GLU A 53 -11.79 -1.56 2.10
C GLU A 53 -11.58 -0.49 1.02
N ASP A 54 -12.67 0.00 0.45
CA ASP A 54 -12.65 1.11 -0.50
C ASP A 54 -13.01 2.43 0.21
N PRO A 55 -12.01 3.29 0.48
CA PRO A 55 -12.26 4.60 1.10
C PRO A 55 -13.12 5.53 0.24
N PHE A 56 -13.15 5.31 -1.09
CA PHE A 56 -13.95 6.10 -2.02
C PHE A 56 -15.43 5.69 -2.03
N ASP A 57 -15.73 4.41 -1.68
CA ASP A 57 -17.08 3.87 -1.53
C ASP A 57 -17.45 3.68 -0.04
N ASN A 58 -17.29 4.76 0.74
CA ASN A 58 -17.65 4.81 2.16
C ASN A 58 -17.06 3.68 3.01
N TYR A 59 -15.78 3.35 2.78
CA TYR A 59 -15.03 2.30 3.49
C TYR A 59 -15.67 0.92 3.40
N LYS A 60 -16.35 0.65 2.30
CA LYS A 60 -16.97 -0.64 2.04
C LYS A 60 -15.92 -1.74 1.98
N PRO A 61 -16.11 -2.85 2.73
CA PRO A 61 -15.22 -4.00 2.65
C PRO A 61 -15.11 -4.58 1.23
N THR A 62 -13.90 -4.91 0.82
CA THR A 62 -13.57 -5.43 -0.51
C THR A 62 -13.02 -6.85 -0.39
N PRO A 63 -13.87 -7.89 -0.26
CA PRO A 63 -13.44 -9.26 -0.14
C PRO A 63 -12.78 -9.75 -1.44
N GLY A 64 -11.81 -10.65 -1.31
CA GLY A 64 -11.12 -11.22 -2.46
C GLY A 64 -10.03 -12.20 -2.06
N THR A 65 -9.50 -12.93 -3.03
CA THR A 65 -8.27 -13.71 -2.84
C THR A 65 -7.09 -12.76 -3.10
N VAL A 66 -6.21 -12.63 -2.13
CA VAL A 66 -5.13 -11.65 -2.18
C VAL A 66 -3.78 -12.31 -2.37
N ASP A 67 -2.93 -11.63 -3.13
CA ASP A 67 -1.49 -11.84 -3.16
C ASP A 67 -0.80 -10.60 -2.62
N VAL A 68 0.16 -10.79 -1.72
CA VAL A 68 0.79 -9.68 -1.01
C VAL A 68 2.32 -9.78 -1.09
N VAL A 69 2.95 -8.64 -1.29
CA VAL A 69 4.40 -8.46 -1.15
C VAL A 69 4.63 -7.32 -0.17
N PHE A 70 5.17 -7.65 0.99
CA PHE A 70 5.56 -6.65 1.97
C PHE A 70 7.06 -6.38 1.88
N PRO A 71 7.50 -5.12 2.04
CA PRO A 71 8.91 -4.79 2.14
C PRO A 71 9.49 -5.37 3.44
N GLN A 72 10.80 -5.56 3.46
CA GLN A 72 11.50 -6.03 4.66
C GLN A 72 11.77 -4.90 5.68
N GLN A 73 11.52 -3.67 5.28
CA GLN A 73 11.73 -2.49 6.11
C GLN A 73 10.50 -2.21 6.97
N GLY A 74 10.72 -1.79 8.23
CA GLY A 74 9.64 -1.55 9.19
C GLY A 74 9.16 -2.84 9.88
N ARG A 75 8.15 -2.69 10.73
CA ARG A 75 7.45 -3.82 11.36
C ARG A 75 6.06 -3.97 10.76
N ILE A 76 5.76 -5.15 10.25
CA ILE A 76 4.47 -5.47 9.63
C ILE A 76 3.90 -6.71 10.29
N ASP A 77 2.91 -6.50 11.15
CA ASP A 77 2.18 -7.58 11.79
C ASP A 77 0.96 -7.91 10.91
N ASN A 78 1.04 -8.98 10.13
CA ASN A 78 0.02 -9.38 9.15
C ASN A 78 -0.40 -10.84 9.35
N TRP A 79 -1.56 -11.20 8.76
CA TRP A 79 -2.04 -12.58 8.70
C TRP A 79 -2.20 -13.08 7.25
N VAL A 80 -2.03 -12.21 6.26
CA VAL A 80 -2.24 -12.52 4.84
C VAL A 80 -0.93 -12.91 4.17
N GLY A 81 -1.03 -13.84 3.21
CA GLY A 81 0.05 -14.25 2.32
C GLY A 81 -0.52 -14.51 0.93
N ALA A 82 0.31 -15.04 0.02
CA ALA A 82 -0.14 -15.39 -1.33
C ALA A 82 -1.30 -16.38 -1.29
N GLY A 83 -2.39 -16.07 -2.00
CA GLY A 83 -3.60 -16.89 -2.07
C GLY A 83 -4.52 -16.80 -0.83
N SER A 84 -4.29 -15.90 0.11
CA SER A 84 -5.16 -15.73 1.28
C SER A 84 -6.54 -15.22 0.88
N LEU A 85 -7.61 -15.86 1.40
CA LEU A 85 -8.98 -15.42 1.18
C LEU A 85 -9.39 -14.40 2.25
N VAL A 86 -9.58 -13.14 1.84
CA VAL A 86 -10.19 -12.09 2.67
C VAL A 86 -11.69 -12.14 2.47
N SER A 87 -12.43 -12.42 3.54
CA SER A 87 -13.88 -12.55 3.49
C SER A 87 -14.59 -11.33 4.08
N HIS A 88 -15.86 -11.15 3.73
CA HIS A 88 -16.74 -10.12 4.32
C HIS A 88 -17.36 -10.51 5.68
N TRP A 89 -17.08 -11.73 6.16
CA TRP A 89 -17.65 -12.25 7.40
C TRP A 89 -16.88 -11.81 8.65
N PHE A 90 -15.65 -11.35 8.49
CA PHE A 90 -14.75 -10.96 9.57
C PHE A 90 -14.21 -9.55 9.33
N ASP A 91 -13.39 -9.08 10.28
CA ASP A 91 -12.70 -7.80 10.18
C ASP A 91 -11.84 -7.75 8.90
N PRO A 92 -11.94 -6.72 8.06
CA PRO A 92 -11.14 -6.58 6.84
C PRO A 92 -9.68 -6.17 7.09
N LEU A 93 -9.20 -6.11 8.33
CA LEU A 93 -7.81 -5.79 8.66
C LEU A 93 -6.85 -6.81 8.05
N LEU A 94 -5.93 -6.34 7.22
CA LEU A 94 -4.88 -7.16 6.58
C LEU A 94 -3.58 -7.15 7.39
N ALA A 95 -3.18 -5.98 7.84
CA ALA A 95 -1.93 -5.79 8.56
C ALA A 95 -1.93 -4.54 9.43
N ASN A 96 -1.12 -4.57 10.50
CA ASN A 96 -0.64 -3.36 11.16
C ASN A 96 0.75 -3.05 10.62
N VAL A 97 0.92 -1.87 10.02
CA VAL A 97 2.20 -1.42 9.49
C VAL A 97 2.74 -0.34 10.41
N MET A 98 3.99 -0.49 10.84
CA MET A 98 4.60 0.35 11.85
C MET A 98 6.01 0.75 11.45
N SER A 99 6.40 1.95 11.83
CA SER A 99 7.77 2.45 11.72
C SER A 99 8.23 3.05 13.05
N HIS A 100 9.52 3.06 13.25
CA HIS A 100 10.18 3.66 14.40
C HIS A 100 11.45 4.38 13.93
N ALA A 101 11.65 5.61 14.39
CA ALA A 101 12.84 6.40 14.08
C ALA A 101 13.21 7.32 15.24
N GLN A 102 14.31 8.05 15.14
CA GLN A 102 14.74 8.99 16.16
C GLN A 102 13.76 10.16 16.32
N THR A 103 13.14 10.58 15.23
CA THR A 103 12.15 11.67 15.23
C THR A 103 10.81 11.19 14.67
N ARG A 104 9.73 11.91 15.05
CA ARG A 104 8.39 11.63 14.52
C ARG A 104 8.33 11.83 12.99
N THR A 105 8.99 12.82 12.46
CA THR A 105 9.03 13.13 11.02
C THR A 105 9.67 11.98 10.25
N GLU A 106 10.81 11.48 10.69
CA GLU A 106 11.47 10.32 10.09
C GLU A 106 10.61 9.06 10.17
N ALA A 107 9.93 8.82 11.31
CA ALA A 107 9.03 7.68 11.44
C ALA A 107 7.85 7.77 10.45
N ILE A 108 7.26 8.96 10.25
CA ILE A 108 6.19 9.18 9.27
C ILE A 108 6.69 8.89 7.85
N GLU A 109 7.86 9.40 7.48
CA GLU A 109 8.41 9.21 6.13
C GLU A 109 8.72 7.74 5.85
N GLN A 110 9.38 7.05 6.77
CA GLN A 110 9.63 5.61 6.65
C GLN A 110 8.33 4.80 6.52
N LEU A 111 7.28 5.19 7.24
CA LEU A 111 5.99 4.50 7.14
C LEU A 111 5.34 4.73 5.78
N ARG A 112 5.44 5.93 5.22
CA ARG A 112 4.97 6.23 3.86
C ARG A 112 5.71 5.42 2.82
N GLU A 113 7.05 5.38 2.88
CA GLU A 113 7.87 4.54 2.00
C GLU A 113 7.49 3.06 2.10
N THR A 114 7.25 2.56 3.32
CA THR A 114 6.80 1.18 3.56
C THR A 114 5.45 0.91 2.90
N LEU A 115 4.50 1.84 2.99
CA LEU A 115 3.19 1.71 2.33
C LEU A 115 3.31 1.75 0.80
N GLU A 116 4.17 2.60 0.25
CA GLU A 116 4.41 2.72 -1.19
C GLU A 116 5.06 1.45 -1.78
N GLN A 117 5.91 0.79 -1.01
CA GLN A 117 6.54 -0.49 -1.40
C GLN A 117 5.64 -1.71 -1.16
N THR A 118 4.58 -1.55 -0.36
CA THR A 118 3.63 -2.63 -0.11
C THR A 118 2.74 -2.85 -1.34
N GLN A 119 2.75 -4.07 -1.86
CA GLN A 119 1.94 -4.45 -3.01
C GLN A 119 0.88 -5.45 -2.58
N ILE A 120 -0.38 -5.14 -2.85
CA ILE A 120 -1.53 -6.00 -2.56
C ILE A 120 -2.37 -6.09 -3.83
N TYR A 121 -2.59 -7.30 -4.28
CA TYR A 121 -3.38 -7.63 -5.46
C TYR A 121 -4.63 -8.41 -5.05
N GLY A 122 -5.69 -8.31 -5.85
CA GLY A 122 -6.93 -9.07 -5.66
C GLY A 122 -7.97 -8.40 -4.77
N THR A 123 -7.65 -7.24 -4.17
CA THR A 123 -8.60 -6.42 -3.40
C THR A 123 -8.24 -4.94 -3.47
N THR A 124 -9.19 -4.07 -3.19
CA THR A 124 -8.93 -2.65 -2.92
C THR A 124 -8.56 -2.47 -1.45
N THR A 125 -7.64 -1.54 -1.17
CA THR A 125 -7.18 -1.24 0.19
C THR A 125 -7.20 0.25 0.48
N ASN A 126 -7.13 0.61 1.75
CA ASN A 126 -7.01 1.98 2.21
C ASN A 126 -5.57 2.54 2.17
N ALA A 127 -4.59 1.82 1.61
CA ALA A 127 -3.17 2.19 1.63
C ALA A 127 -2.92 3.61 1.09
N ALA A 128 -3.55 3.98 -0.03
CA ALA A 128 -3.38 5.30 -0.63
C ALA A 128 -3.97 6.42 0.26
N LEU A 129 -5.11 6.19 0.90
CA LEU A 129 -5.67 7.12 1.89
C LEU A 129 -4.73 7.29 3.09
N LEU A 130 -4.15 6.19 3.58
CA LEU A 130 -3.20 6.23 4.70
C LEU A 130 -1.95 7.05 4.36
N SER A 131 -1.38 6.86 3.15
CA SER A 131 -0.24 7.66 2.69
C SER A 131 -0.58 9.15 2.60
N GLN A 132 -1.79 9.51 2.13
CA GLN A 132 -2.25 10.89 2.09
C GLN A 132 -2.48 11.46 3.51
N ALA A 133 -3.04 10.67 4.42
CA ALA A 133 -3.25 11.07 5.81
C ALA A 133 -1.92 11.32 6.54
N LEU A 134 -0.91 10.49 6.33
CA LEU A 134 0.43 10.68 6.86
C LEU A 134 1.11 11.94 6.30
N GLY A 135 0.78 12.35 5.07
CA GLY A 135 1.22 13.60 4.45
C GLY A 135 0.44 14.85 4.89
N ASN A 136 -0.63 14.70 5.67
CA ASN A 136 -1.44 15.82 6.13
C ASN A 136 -0.66 16.69 7.13
N GLU A 137 -0.67 18.02 6.94
CA GLU A 137 0.08 18.97 7.76
C GLU A 137 -0.27 18.88 9.26
N ARG A 138 -1.56 18.73 9.59
CA ARG A 138 -2.00 18.58 10.99
C ARG A 138 -1.47 17.29 11.61
N PHE A 139 -1.48 16.18 10.83
CA PHE A 139 -0.90 14.91 11.30
C PHE A 139 0.59 15.03 11.56
N GLN A 140 1.33 15.68 10.67
CA GLN A 140 2.77 15.92 10.81
C GLN A 140 3.07 16.83 12.00
N ALA A 141 2.27 17.86 12.23
CA ALA A 141 2.38 18.76 13.37
C ALA A 141 1.98 18.11 14.72
N GLY A 142 1.36 16.92 14.70
CA GLY A 142 0.85 16.28 15.92
C GLY A 142 -0.51 16.80 16.38
N GLU A 143 -1.16 17.63 15.58
CA GLU A 143 -2.50 18.19 15.82
C GLU A 143 -3.57 17.18 15.39
N VAL A 144 -3.67 16.07 16.09
CA VAL A 144 -4.52 14.93 15.72
C VAL A 144 -5.77 14.85 16.61
N ASP A 145 -6.88 14.53 15.98
CA ASP A 145 -8.15 14.19 16.62
C ASP A 145 -8.84 13.06 15.84
N THR A 146 -9.94 12.54 16.38
CA THR A 146 -10.72 11.45 15.75
C THR A 146 -11.38 11.86 14.42
N GLY A 147 -11.46 13.15 14.12
CA GLY A 147 -12.01 13.72 12.88
C GLY A 147 -10.96 13.97 11.78
N LEU A 148 -9.66 13.74 12.04
CA LEU A 148 -8.59 14.06 11.10
C LEU A 148 -8.83 13.45 9.72
N LEU A 149 -9.19 12.17 9.64
CA LEU A 149 -9.40 11.48 8.36
C LEU A 149 -10.53 12.09 7.52
N GLN A 150 -11.51 12.75 8.16
CA GLN A 150 -12.59 13.45 7.44
C GLN A 150 -12.09 14.74 6.74
N THR A 151 -10.94 15.25 7.15
CA THR A 151 -10.29 16.42 6.53
C THR A 151 -9.36 16.04 5.39
N VAL A 152 -9.03 14.77 5.23
CA VAL A 152 -8.18 14.26 4.15
C VAL A 152 -9.03 14.12 2.89
N VAL A 153 -8.73 14.93 1.88
CA VAL A 153 -9.36 14.81 0.57
C VAL A 153 -8.76 13.61 -0.15
N TYR A 154 -9.39 12.46 -0.01
CA TYR A 154 -8.94 11.24 -0.67
C TYR A 154 -9.24 11.28 -2.16
N GLN A 155 -8.19 11.23 -2.98
CA GLN A 155 -8.27 11.17 -4.43
C GLN A 155 -7.42 9.98 -4.93
N PRO A 156 -8.06 8.85 -5.24
CA PRO A 156 -7.33 7.67 -5.72
C PRO A 156 -6.75 7.93 -7.12
N ASN A 157 -5.48 7.58 -7.31
CA ASN A 157 -4.85 7.56 -8.64
C ASN A 157 -5.26 6.30 -9.39
N GLU A 158 -6.55 6.20 -9.69
CA GLU A 158 -7.15 5.05 -10.32
C GLU A 158 -7.83 5.43 -11.63
N LEU A 159 -7.90 4.45 -12.51
CA LEU A 159 -8.75 4.50 -13.69
C LEU A 159 -9.76 3.35 -13.67
N GLU A 160 -10.97 3.62 -14.10
CA GLU A 160 -12.05 2.67 -14.21
C GLU A 160 -12.26 2.31 -15.68
N ILE A 161 -12.16 1.03 -16.01
CA ILE A 161 -12.43 0.54 -17.37
C ILE A 161 -13.93 0.33 -17.52
N ILE A 162 -14.62 1.29 -18.09
CA ILE A 162 -16.07 1.21 -18.35
C ILE A 162 -16.36 0.18 -19.44
N ARG A 163 -15.49 0.08 -20.46
CA ARG A 163 -15.56 -0.88 -21.55
C ARG A 163 -14.15 -1.12 -22.09
N SER A 164 -13.73 -2.38 -22.17
CA SER A 164 -12.37 -2.74 -22.58
C SER A 164 -12.04 -2.52 -24.07
N GLY A 165 -13.03 -2.31 -24.91
CA GLY A 165 -12.83 -2.38 -26.36
C GLY A 165 -12.81 -3.83 -26.84
N LEU A 166 -12.06 -4.12 -27.90
CA LEU A 166 -11.93 -5.48 -28.45
C LEU A 166 -10.95 -6.30 -27.58
N GLU A 167 -9.76 -5.76 -27.40
CA GLU A 167 -8.70 -6.35 -26.58
C GLU A 167 -7.89 -5.24 -25.94
N MET A 168 -7.54 -5.41 -24.66
CA MET A 168 -6.72 -4.48 -23.91
C MET A 168 -5.81 -5.25 -22.95
N THR A 169 -4.53 -4.94 -22.99
CA THR A 169 -3.52 -5.58 -22.15
C THR A 169 -2.64 -4.54 -21.46
N VAL A 170 -2.12 -4.90 -20.30
CA VAL A 170 -1.06 -4.13 -19.66
C VAL A 170 0.27 -4.63 -20.21
N GLN A 171 1.04 -3.72 -20.79
CA GLN A 171 2.37 -4.02 -21.33
C GLN A 171 3.43 -3.15 -20.68
N ALA A 172 4.67 -3.63 -20.69
CA ALA A 172 5.85 -2.88 -20.29
C ALA A 172 7.03 -3.28 -21.19
N PHE A 173 7.87 -2.31 -21.56
CA PHE A 173 9.10 -2.61 -22.29
C PHE A 173 10.20 -3.10 -21.35
N PRO A 174 11.00 -4.14 -21.70
CA PRO A 174 10.99 -4.92 -22.94
C PRO A 174 10.12 -6.21 -22.86
N GLY A 175 9.12 -6.26 -21.99
CA GLY A 175 8.33 -7.45 -21.70
C GLY A 175 8.99 -8.37 -20.67
N ARG A 176 8.50 -9.61 -20.56
CA ARG A 176 9.01 -10.61 -19.61
C ARG A 176 10.36 -11.17 -20.07
N GLN A 177 11.33 -11.16 -19.19
CA GLN A 177 12.67 -11.69 -19.48
C GLN A 177 12.90 -12.98 -18.68
N GLY A 178 13.71 -13.91 -19.25
CA GLY A 178 14.18 -15.10 -18.53
C GLY A 178 13.20 -16.27 -18.49
N TYR A 179 12.17 -16.32 -19.37
CA TYR A 179 11.18 -17.41 -19.39
C TYR A 179 11.15 -18.21 -20.71
N TRP A 180 12.12 -18.00 -21.61
CA TRP A 180 12.19 -18.73 -22.88
C TRP A 180 12.39 -20.23 -22.71
N ASP A 181 13.13 -20.62 -21.70
CA ASP A 181 13.43 -22.02 -21.37
C ASP A 181 12.18 -22.82 -20.94
N VAL A 182 11.17 -22.13 -20.42
CA VAL A 182 9.86 -22.72 -20.07
C VAL A 182 8.78 -22.43 -21.12
N GLY A 183 9.17 -21.93 -22.30
CA GLY A 183 8.27 -21.72 -23.43
C GLY A 183 7.36 -20.48 -23.33
N VAL A 184 7.65 -19.53 -22.43
CA VAL A 184 6.87 -18.28 -22.30
C VAL A 184 7.61 -17.15 -23.04
N PRO A 185 7.03 -16.60 -24.13
CA PRO A 185 7.66 -15.51 -24.87
C PRO A 185 7.66 -14.21 -24.06
N PRO A 186 8.58 -13.25 -24.37
CA PRO A 186 8.69 -11.98 -23.68
C PRO A 186 7.40 -11.15 -23.70
N SER A 187 6.61 -11.23 -24.78
CA SER A 187 5.55 -10.26 -25.05
C SER A 187 6.12 -8.83 -25.10
N GLY A 188 5.52 -7.91 -24.39
CA GLY A 188 5.85 -6.49 -24.46
C GLY A 188 4.97 -5.77 -25.45
N PRO A 189 5.10 -4.45 -25.59
CA PRO A 189 4.28 -3.66 -26.51
C PRO A 189 4.59 -4.05 -27.96
N MET A 190 3.55 -4.13 -28.80
CA MET A 190 3.67 -4.43 -30.23
C MET A 190 4.48 -3.37 -30.97
N ASP A 191 4.25 -2.11 -30.67
CA ASP A 191 5.03 -0.96 -31.15
C ASP A 191 5.84 -0.40 -29.98
N ASP A 192 7.00 -1.00 -29.79
CA ASP A 192 7.89 -0.68 -28.67
C ASP A 192 8.45 0.75 -28.75
N LEU A 193 8.68 1.26 -29.96
CA LEU A 193 9.16 2.63 -30.16
C LEU A 193 8.11 3.66 -29.73
N SER A 194 6.88 3.54 -30.25
CA SER A 194 5.79 4.45 -29.89
C SER A 194 5.46 4.38 -28.40
N PHE A 195 5.52 3.18 -27.80
CA PHE A 195 5.30 2.98 -26.37
C PHE A 195 6.34 3.70 -25.52
N GLN A 196 7.63 3.54 -25.83
CA GLN A 196 8.72 4.22 -25.12
C GLN A 196 8.67 5.75 -25.30
N LEU A 197 8.33 6.22 -26.50
CA LEU A 197 8.16 7.65 -26.74
C LEU A 197 7.01 8.22 -25.92
N GLY A 198 5.88 7.51 -25.81
CA GLY A 198 4.76 7.90 -24.98
C GLY A 198 5.17 8.06 -23.51
N ASN A 199 5.90 7.10 -22.96
CA ASN A 199 6.41 7.20 -21.60
C ASN A 199 7.34 8.42 -21.42
N ARG A 200 8.24 8.67 -22.36
CA ARG A 200 9.13 9.83 -22.29
C ARG A 200 8.37 11.16 -22.36
N MET A 201 7.32 11.25 -23.18
CA MET A 201 6.48 12.46 -23.29
C MET A 201 5.80 12.80 -21.95
N LEU A 202 5.47 11.80 -21.15
CA LEU A 202 4.89 11.96 -19.82
C LEU A 202 5.94 12.12 -18.71
N GLY A 203 7.24 12.05 -19.02
CA GLY A 203 8.32 12.06 -18.03
C GLY A 203 8.50 10.76 -17.28
N ASN A 204 7.85 9.68 -17.73
CA ASN A 204 7.97 8.35 -17.11
C ASN A 204 9.28 7.65 -17.53
N PRO A 205 9.75 6.68 -16.73
CA PRO A 205 10.75 5.71 -17.19
C PRO A 205 10.26 4.98 -18.45
N VAL A 206 11.15 4.67 -19.38
CA VAL A 206 10.78 4.05 -20.68
C VAL A 206 10.10 2.69 -20.53
N ASN A 207 10.34 2.02 -19.42
CA ASN A 207 9.77 0.72 -19.06
C ASN A 207 8.55 0.79 -18.14
N ALA A 208 8.03 2.00 -17.87
CA ALA A 208 6.77 2.13 -17.11
C ALA A 208 5.64 1.41 -17.84
N ALA A 209 4.78 0.74 -17.08
CA ALA A 209 3.64 0.02 -17.65
C ALA A 209 2.64 0.95 -18.31
N GLY A 210 2.03 0.48 -19.39
CA GLY A 210 0.98 1.19 -20.12
C GLY A 210 -0.09 0.23 -20.61
N LEU A 211 -1.17 0.77 -21.16
CA LEU A 211 -2.26 0.01 -21.75
C LEU A 211 -2.09 -0.06 -23.26
N GLU A 212 -1.99 -1.27 -23.81
CA GLU A 212 -2.05 -1.53 -25.22
C GLU A 212 -3.46 -1.96 -25.61
N MET A 213 -4.00 -1.36 -26.67
CA MET A 213 -5.36 -1.60 -27.15
C MET A 213 -5.34 -1.98 -28.62
N VAL A 214 -6.13 -3.00 -29.00
CA VAL A 214 -6.19 -3.52 -30.37
C VAL A 214 -7.51 -3.12 -31.02
N LEU A 215 -7.44 -2.53 -32.23
CA LEU A 215 -8.54 -2.13 -33.12
C LEU A 215 -9.52 -1.11 -32.52
N ALA A 216 -10.17 -1.43 -31.41
CA ALA A 216 -11.16 -0.55 -30.78
C ALA A 216 -10.66 -0.17 -29.37
N GLY A 217 -10.57 1.15 -29.12
CA GLY A 217 -10.15 1.67 -27.83
C GLY A 217 -11.13 1.39 -26.70
N ALA A 218 -10.61 1.38 -25.49
CA ALA A 218 -11.38 1.28 -24.28
C ALA A 218 -12.11 2.59 -23.94
N LYS A 219 -13.23 2.50 -23.23
CA LYS A 219 -13.83 3.65 -22.54
C LYS A 219 -13.31 3.66 -21.11
N ILE A 220 -12.50 4.67 -20.79
CA ILE A 220 -11.81 4.81 -19.51
C ILE A 220 -12.34 6.04 -18.79
N LYS A 221 -12.55 5.92 -17.49
CA LYS A 221 -12.87 7.03 -16.59
C LYS A 221 -11.73 7.19 -15.60
N PHE A 222 -11.10 8.34 -15.60
CA PHE A 222 -10.10 8.71 -14.59
C PHE A 222 -10.81 9.26 -13.35
N ARG A 223 -10.41 8.80 -12.18
CA ARG A 223 -10.98 9.29 -10.90
C ARG A 223 -10.32 10.56 -10.42
N ASN A 224 -9.17 10.92 -11.01
CA ASN A 224 -8.42 12.13 -10.70
C ASN A 224 -7.95 12.81 -11.99
N SER A 225 -7.59 14.11 -11.90
CA SER A 225 -6.94 14.81 -13.01
C SER A 225 -5.63 14.13 -13.35
N THR A 226 -5.49 13.74 -14.62
CA THR A 226 -4.34 12.97 -15.07
C THR A 226 -3.91 13.39 -16.48
N GLN A 227 -2.63 13.22 -16.77
CA GLN A 227 -2.12 13.38 -18.12
C GLN A 227 -2.00 11.99 -18.75
N CYS A 228 -2.50 11.83 -19.95
CA CYS A 228 -2.32 10.63 -20.73
C CYS A 228 -1.81 10.98 -22.14
N VAL A 229 -1.12 10.05 -22.74
CA VAL A 229 -0.65 10.15 -24.13
C VAL A 229 -1.15 8.93 -24.89
N LEU A 230 -1.60 9.14 -26.12
CA LEU A 230 -1.92 8.09 -27.06
C LEU A 230 -0.84 8.06 -28.11
N THR A 231 -0.26 6.90 -28.37
CA THR A 231 0.80 6.68 -29.35
C THR A 231 0.48 5.44 -30.20
N GLY A 232 1.15 5.30 -31.34
CA GLY A 232 0.95 4.20 -32.27
C GLY A 232 0.06 4.58 -33.45
N ALA A 233 -0.95 3.78 -33.76
CA ALA A 233 -1.84 4.04 -34.88
C ALA A 233 -2.68 5.32 -34.67
N GLN A 234 -3.04 5.97 -35.77
CA GLN A 234 -3.91 7.15 -35.71
C GLN A 234 -5.29 6.76 -35.14
N VAL A 235 -5.70 7.44 -34.06
CA VAL A 235 -7.00 7.24 -33.42
C VAL A 235 -7.77 8.55 -33.41
N VAL A 236 -9.10 8.44 -33.53
CA VAL A 236 -10.03 9.52 -33.23
C VAL A 236 -10.54 9.32 -31.81
N ALA A 237 -10.21 10.28 -30.91
CA ALA A 237 -10.60 10.24 -29.50
C ALA A 237 -11.97 10.88 -29.28
#